data_3f73e4600e1ac8be46938d6e633cc5b8
#
_entry.id   3f73e4600e1ac8be46938d6e633cc5b8
#
_cell.length_a   1.000
_cell.length_b   1.000
_cell.length_c   1.000
_cell.angle_alpha   90.00
_cell.angle_beta   90.00
_cell.angle_gamma   90.00
#
_symmetry.space_group_name_H-M   'P 1'
#
loop_
_entity.id
_entity.type
_entity.pdbx_description
1 polymer ?
#
loop_
_entity_poly.entity_id
_entity_poly.type
_entity_poly.pdbx_seq_one_letter_code
_entity_poly.pdbx_strand_id
1 'polypeptide(L)'
;MAFSILDHLTKLEPSDHPGKYICPACGGNDLSVNEKNGAYNCFNDDTPKHRAEIRNILAPLERWERPLREPGSYVFVYQNRDKEDVINVLRDDTSGKKTIRQDYPTVPKDSGKRKAAIDQLRKNILPYRYHDAIEASETTGLPIFIVEGELTCDRLWEIGLPSITFLGGSGQYRANGDYSQLFRGKKVVLCPDRDEPGIDLMKEVASDNPGAQWLYADPDNFEWKSLPQKGGYDLADWLDDGADYETILSSIVSKDRHEGKDGIPSFEEIISTLERMVGLYGNDARIAFEARQWMESHGVKLNAQETEKLLQEARGRVHGREELEILDAKSIAQSEDSRKWTIAGILPESSVMLLAAAPGSGKSTILYNWALHVATGMDWSNRRCKKGKV
;
A
#
# COMPACT_ATOMS: atom_id res chain seq x y z
N MET A 1 19.04 -9.22 15.70
CA MET A 1 18.07 -10.23 15.23
C MET A 1 16.76 -9.51 14.99
N ALA A 2 16.14 -9.67 13.84
CA ALA A 2 14.84 -9.07 13.56
C ALA A 2 13.79 -9.55 14.57
N PHE A 3 12.84 -8.69 14.96
CA PHE A 3 11.76 -9.05 15.85
C PHE A 3 10.89 -10.15 15.21
N SER A 4 10.63 -11.20 15.96
CA SER A 4 9.63 -12.21 15.61
C SER A 4 8.64 -12.34 16.74
N ILE A 5 7.36 -12.17 16.47
CA ILE A 5 6.30 -12.35 17.48
C ILE A 5 6.27 -13.79 17.99
N LEU A 6 6.75 -14.75 17.18
CA LEU A 6 6.82 -16.17 17.57
C LEU A 6 7.74 -16.40 18.76
N ASP A 7 8.78 -15.60 18.92
CA ASP A 7 9.71 -15.66 20.05
C ASP A 7 9.07 -15.13 21.34
N HIS A 8 7.91 -14.49 21.23
CA HIS A 8 7.20 -13.83 22.33
C HIS A 8 5.79 -14.38 22.57
N LEU A 9 5.41 -15.50 21.95
CA LEU A 9 4.07 -16.10 22.13
C LEU A 9 3.74 -16.38 23.61
N THR A 10 4.73 -16.72 24.41
CA THR A 10 4.56 -16.98 25.86
C THR A 10 4.21 -15.71 26.66
N LYS A 11 4.39 -14.53 26.09
CA LYS A 11 4.02 -13.24 26.69
C LYS A 11 2.63 -12.78 26.29
N LEU A 12 1.99 -13.46 25.32
CA LEU A 12 0.65 -13.14 24.86
C LEU A 12 -0.39 -13.92 25.66
N GLU A 13 -1.41 -13.25 26.12
CA GLU A 13 -2.55 -13.86 26.80
C GLU A 13 -3.55 -14.36 25.74
N PRO A 14 -3.99 -15.64 25.80
CA PRO A 14 -5.04 -16.13 24.92
C PRO A 14 -6.33 -15.32 25.12
N SER A 15 -7.03 -15.01 24.02
CA SER A 15 -8.34 -14.36 24.09
C SER A 15 -9.48 -15.39 24.18
N ASP A 16 -10.71 -14.91 24.43
CA ASP A 16 -11.92 -15.73 24.40
C ASP A 16 -12.25 -16.25 22.99
N HIS A 17 -11.58 -15.72 21.96
CA HIS A 17 -11.73 -16.18 20.58
C HIS A 17 -10.68 -17.23 20.24
N PRO A 18 -11.08 -18.43 19.76
CA PRO A 18 -10.14 -19.50 19.44
C PRO A 18 -9.05 -19.05 18.42
N GLY A 19 -7.79 -19.29 18.77
CA GLY A 19 -6.65 -18.95 17.92
C GLY A 19 -6.28 -17.46 17.88
N LYS A 20 -6.80 -16.66 18.83
CA LYS A 20 -6.46 -15.24 18.98
C LYS A 20 -5.91 -14.94 20.38
N TYR A 21 -5.30 -13.78 20.49
CA TYR A 21 -4.68 -13.29 21.72
C TYR A 21 -5.25 -11.92 22.10
N ILE A 22 -5.12 -11.59 23.37
CA ILE A 22 -5.36 -10.21 23.84
C ILE A 22 -4.21 -9.34 23.33
N CYS A 23 -4.56 -8.25 22.67
CA CYS A 23 -3.56 -7.31 22.17
C CYS A 23 -2.86 -6.60 23.33
N PRO A 24 -1.55 -6.70 23.51
CA PRO A 24 -0.85 -6.07 24.62
C PRO A 24 -0.85 -4.54 24.54
N ALA A 25 -1.09 -3.95 23.38
CA ALA A 25 -1.10 -2.50 23.20
C ALA A 25 -2.47 -1.86 23.46
N CYS A 26 -3.58 -2.48 23.01
CA CYS A 26 -4.91 -1.90 23.21
C CYS A 26 -5.84 -2.70 24.11
N GLY A 27 -5.43 -3.87 24.59
CA GLY A 27 -6.26 -4.76 25.42
C GLY A 27 -7.42 -5.43 24.67
N GLY A 28 -7.51 -5.30 23.35
CA GLY A 28 -8.57 -5.91 22.55
C GLY A 28 -8.36 -7.41 22.34
N ASN A 29 -9.46 -8.16 22.18
CA ASN A 29 -9.46 -9.63 22.15
C ASN A 29 -9.15 -10.23 20.77
N ASP A 30 -8.70 -9.43 19.81
CA ASP A 30 -8.64 -9.79 18.40
C ASP A 30 -7.25 -9.70 17.76
N LEU A 31 -6.18 -9.91 18.55
CA LEU A 31 -4.84 -10.05 17.99
C LEU A 31 -4.68 -11.45 17.38
N SER A 32 -4.53 -11.50 16.05
CA SER A 32 -4.24 -12.73 15.32
C SER A 32 -2.74 -12.88 15.08
N VAL A 33 -2.20 -14.08 15.25
CA VAL A 33 -0.80 -14.42 14.96
C VAL A 33 -0.77 -15.64 14.05
N ASN A 34 -0.05 -15.53 12.94
CA ASN A 34 0.21 -16.66 12.05
C ASN A 34 1.46 -17.41 12.54
N GLU A 35 1.26 -18.57 13.17
CA GLU A 35 2.35 -19.38 13.73
C GLU A 35 3.32 -19.94 12.69
N LYS A 36 2.98 -19.92 11.39
CA LYS A 36 3.87 -20.41 10.34
C LYS A 36 4.91 -19.39 9.89
N ASN A 37 4.56 -18.12 9.85
CA ASN A 37 5.42 -17.07 9.30
C ASN A 37 5.62 -15.87 10.23
N GLY A 38 5.00 -15.85 11.42
CA GLY A 38 5.13 -14.76 12.38
C GLY A 38 4.37 -13.49 12.02
N ALA A 39 3.55 -13.49 10.96
CA ALA A 39 2.69 -12.36 10.66
C ALA A 39 1.63 -12.19 11.75
N TYR A 40 1.38 -10.96 12.17
CA TYR A 40 0.36 -10.67 13.18
C TYR A 40 -0.42 -9.41 12.84
N ASN A 41 -1.66 -9.38 13.28
CA ASN A 41 -2.55 -8.24 13.07
C ASN A 41 -3.53 -8.09 14.22
N CYS A 42 -3.69 -6.87 14.72
CA CYS A 42 -4.73 -6.52 15.69
C CYS A 42 -5.93 -5.98 14.92
N PHE A 43 -7.08 -6.66 15.03
CA PHE A 43 -8.29 -6.23 14.29
C PHE A 43 -8.97 -4.99 14.91
N ASN A 44 -8.56 -4.56 16.10
CA ASN A 44 -9.04 -3.30 16.68
C ASN A 44 -8.30 -2.09 16.14
N ASP A 45 -7.02 -2.27 15.78
CA ASP A 45 -6.16 -1.26 15.17
C ASP A 45 -5.05 -1.98 14.41
N ASP A 46 -5.10 -1.93 13.08
CA ASP A 46 -4.14 -2.58 12.19
C ASP A 46 -3.08 -1.62 11.66
N THR A 47 -2.99 -0.42 12.25
CA THR A 47 -2.01 0.57 11.83
C THR A 47 -0.57 0.12 12.10
N PRO A 48 0.39 0.55 11.28
CA PRO A 48 1.82 0.30 11.52
C PRO A 48 2.27 0.82 12.90
N LYS A 49 1.72 1.94 13.35
CA LYS A 49 1.99 2.51 14.67
C LYS A 49 1.57 1.55 15.79
N HIS A 50 0.37 0.99 15.69
CA HIS A 50 -0.14 0.04 16.67
C HIS A 50 0.68 -1.27 16.68
N ARG A 51 1.10 -1.74 15.51
CA ARG A 51 2.02 -2.89 15.41
C ARG A 51 3.38 -2.61 16.04
N ALA A 52 3.91 -1.38 15.90
CA ALA A 52 5.12 -0.96 16.59
C ALA A 52 4.94 -0.90 18.11
N GLU A 53 3.77 -0.46 18.62
CA GLU A 53 3.44 -0.47 20.05
C GLU A 53 3.39 -1.89 20.60
N ILE A 54 2.75 -2.84 19.89
CA ILE A 54 2.75 -4.27 20.25
C ILE A 54 4.18 -4.80 20.39
N ARG A 55 5.02 -4.51 19.41
CA ARG A 55 6.44 -4.90 19.40
C ARG A 55 7.19 -4.32 20.59
N ASN A 56 7.03 -3.03 20.84
CA ASN A 56 7.72 -2.34 21.95
C ASN A 56 7.32 -2.89 23.32
N ILE A 57 6.08 -3.36 23.47
CA ILE A 57 5.61 -3.98 24.72
C ILE A 57 6.17 -5.41 24.86
N LEU A 58 6.18 -6.20 23.80
CA LEU A 58 6.67 -7.58 23.81
C LEU A 58 8.20 -7.67 23.90
N ALA A 59 8.88 -6.74 23.25
CA ALA A 59 10.35 -6.59 23.23
C ALA A 59 10.71 -5.13 23.52
N PRO A 60 10.65 -4.67 24.79
CA PRO A 60 10.98 -3.29 25.16
C PRO A 60 12.36 -2.88 24.68
N LEU A 61 12.44 -1.67 24.16
CA LEU A 61 13.59 -1.05 23.50
C LEU A 61 14.88 -0.90 24.34
N GLU A 62 14.88 -1.30 25.60
CA GLU A 62 16.12 -1.33 26.41
C GLU A 62 17.25 -2.19 25.83
N ARG A 63 16.97 -2.95 24.75
CA ARG A 63 17.94 -3.71 23.97
C ARG A 63 18.16 -3.20 22.55
N TRP A 64 17.39 -2.22 22.11
CA TRP A 64 17.60 -1.53 20.83
C TRP A 64 18.29 -0.18 21.08
N GLU A 65 19.40 -0.18 21.86
CA GLU A 65 20.46 0.72 21.45
C GLU A 65 20.62 0.42 19.96
N ARG A 66 20.37 1.44 19.08
CA ARG A 66 20.70 1.33 17.66
C ARG A 66 21.95 0.46 17.62
N PRO A 67 22.01 -0.67 16.90
CA PRO A 67 23.30 -1.18 16.56
C PRO A 67 23.92 -0.02 15.82
N LEU A 68 24.65 0.82 16.55
CA LEU A 68 25.54 1.83 15.99
C LEU A 68 26.19 1.04 14.89
N ARG A 69 25.90 1.39 13.61
CA ARG A 69 26.52 0.76 12.45
C ARG A 69 27.95 0.56 12.88
N GLU A 70 28.34 -0.68 13.18
CA GLU A 70 29.64 -0.89 13.79
C GLU A 70 30.63 -0.29 12.82
N PRO A 71 31.47 0.67 13.25
CA PRO A 71 32.45 1.26 12.37
C PRO A 71 33.20 0.12 11.70
N GLY A 72 33.05 -0.02 10.39
CA GLY A 72 33.53 -1.18 9.64
C GLY A 72 34.21 -0.78 8.35
N SER A 73 34.96 -1.71 7.80
CA SER A 73 35.46 -1.63 6.44
C SER A 73 34.62 -2.54 5.55
N TYR A 74 34.02 -1.95 4.52
CA TYR A 74 33.13 -2.63 3.61
C TYR A 74 33.68 -2.60 2.19
N VAL A 75 33.42 -3.66 1.42
CA VAL A 75 33.78 -3.77 0.01
C VAL A 75 32.52 -4.11 -0.77
N PHE A 76 32.10 -3.21 -1.66
CA PHE A 76 30.97 -3.41 -2.54
C PHE A 76 31.46 -3.65 -3.96
N VAL A 77 31.12 -4.80 -4.52
CA VAL A 77 31.62 -5.24 -5.82
C VAL A 77 30.58 -4.95 -6.90
N TYR A 78 30.96 -4.14 -7.87
CA TYR A 78 30.15 -3.82 -9.04
C TYR A 78 30.55 -4.68 -10.23
N GLN A 79 29.54 -5.17 -10.93
CA GLN A 79 29.70 -6.08 -12.06
C GLN A 79 29.29 -5.42 -13.37
N ASN A 80 29.86 -5.91 -14.47
CA ASN A 80 29.43 -5.61 -15.81
C ASN A 80 28.29 -6.56 -16.26
N ARG A 81 27.88 -6.44 -17.53
CA ARG A 81 26.82 -7.28 -18.13
C ARG A 81 27.17 -8.76 -18.21
N ASP A 82 28.46 -9.09 -18.23
CA ASP A 82 28.98 -10.46 -18.30
C ASP A 82 29.19 -11.09 -16.92
N LYS A 83 28.72 -10.43 -15.83
CA LYS A 83 28.91 -10.79 -14.42
C LYS A 83 30.37 -10.76 -13.94
N GLU A 84 31.22 -10.04 -14.63
CA GLU A 84 32.59 -9.86 -14.19
C GLU A 84 32.73 -8.70 -13.19
N ASP A 85 33.53 -8.90 -12.15
CA ASP A 85 33.80 -7.90 -11.14
C ASP A 85 34.76 -6.82 -11.70
N VAL A 86 34.29 -5.60 -11.80
CA VAL A 86 35.02 -4.52 -12.51
C VAL A 86 35.37 -3.33 -11.64
N ILE A 87 34.58 -3.03 -10.61
CA ILE A 87 34.83 -1.93 -9.68
C ILE A 87 34.57 -2.40 -8.25
N ASN A 88 35.50 -2.13 -7.34
CA ASN A 88 35.29 -2.28 -5.90
C ASN A 88 35.12 -0.89 -5.26
N VAL A 89 34.02 -0.67 -4.61
CA VAL A 89 33.82 0.50 -3.74
C VAL A 89 34.19 0.09 -2.32
N LEU A 90 35.24 0.73 -1.80
CA LEU A 90 35.74 0.49 -0.46
C LEU A 90 35.25 1.61 0.44
N ARG A 91 34.48 1.27 1.45
CA ARG A 91 34.00 2.18 2.48
C ARG A 91 34.67 1.83 3.81
N ASP A 92 35.19 2.84 4.50
CA ASP A 92 35.79 2.70 5.82
C ASP A 92 35.21 3.76 6.75
N ASP A 93 34.58 3.34 7.81
CA ASP A 93 33.97 4.18 8.85
C ASP A 93 34.68 3.97 10.22
N THR A 94 35.73 3.17 10.30
CA THR A 94 36.40 2.78 11.56
C THR A 94 37.00 3.96 12.33
N SER A 95 37.36 5.04 11.64
CA SER A 95 37.95 6.25 12.25
C SER A 95 36.90 7.29 12.71
N GLY A 96 35.59 6.96 12.67
CA GLY A 96 34.53 7.92 12.92
C GLY A 96 34.29 8.93 11.78
N LYS A 97 35.07 8.85 10.72
CA LYS A 97 34.89 9.63 9.49
C LYS A 97 34.77 8.71 8.30
N LYS A 98 33.61 8.76 7.65
CA LYS A 98 33.33 8.00 6.42
C LYS A 98 34.34 8.35 5.34
N THR A 99 35.07 7.35 4.84
CA THR A 99 35.90 7.45 3.64
C THR A 99 35.43 6.46 2.59
N ILE A 100 35.37 6.90 1.33
CA ILE A 100 34.95 6.06 0.20
C ILE A 100 36.05 6.15 -0.87
N ARG A 101 36.51 4.99 -1.33
CA ARG A 101 37.46 4.86 -2.45
C ARG A 101 36.95 3.88 -3.46
N GLN A 102 37.30 4.09 -4.71
CA GLN A 102 37.02 3.13 -5.80
C GLN A 102 38.31 2.49 -6.25
N ASP A 103 38.34 1.17 -6.32
CA ASP A 103 39.45 0.40 -6.90
C ASP A 103 38.92 -0.31 -8.18
N TYR A 104 39.81 -0.39 -9.16
CA TYR A 104 39.53 -0.93 -10.48
C TYR A 104 40.47 -2.11 -10.76
N PRO A 105 40.15 -3.32 -10.27
CA PRO A 105 41.06 -4.45 -10.30
C PRO A 105 41.48 -4.87 -11.72
N THR A 106 40.63 -4.66 -12.69
CA THR A 106 40.88 -5.01 -14.10
C THR A 106 41.70 -3.99 -14.86
N VAL A 107 41.96 -2.80 -14.28
CA VAL A 107 42.69 -1.70 -14.96
C VAL A 107 44.10 -1.57 -14.38
N PRO A 108 45.17 -1.81 -15.16
CA PRO A 108 46.56 -1.67 -14.71
C PRO A 108 46.86 -0.28 -14.11
N LYS A 109 47.56 -0.27 -12.97
CA LYS A 109 47.86 0.95 -12.22
C LYS A 109 48.78 1.91 -12.98
N ASP A 110 49.72 1.37 -13.75
CA ASP A 110 50.80 2.15 -14.41
C ASP A 110 50.53 2.40 -15.89
N SER A 111 49.30 2.34 -16.33
CA SER A 111 48.93 2.61 -17.72
C SER A 111 48.69 4.09 -17.96
N GLY A 112 49.39 4.70 -18.92
CA GLY A 112 49.11 6.07 -19.37
C GLY A 112 47.69 6.28 -19.92
N LYS A 113 46.96 5.20 -20.15
CA LYS A 113 45.56 5.20 -20.58
C LYS A 113 44.56 4.87 -19.46
N ARG A 114 45.04 4.77 -18.20
CA ARG A 114 44.24 4.36 -17.06
C ARG A 114 42.93 5.15 -16.91
N LYS A 115 42.98 6.47 -17.03
CA LYS A 115 41.81 7.33 -16.92
C LYS A 115 40.76 6.97 -17.97
N ALA A 116 41.15 6.85 -19.25
CA ALA A 116 40.24 6.50 -20.34
C ALA A 116 39.61 5.10 -20.15
N ALA A 117 40.41 4.12 -19.64
CA ALA A 117 39.91 2.79 -19.33
C ALA A 117 38.88 2.81 -18.19
N ILE A 118 39.11 3.58 -17.14
CA ILE A 118 38.16 3.77 -16.04
C ILE A 118 36.87 4.43 -16.54
N ASP A 119 36.98 5.49 -17.33
CA ASP A 119 35.82 6.19 -17.91
C ASP A 119 34.99 5.25 -18.80
N GLN A 120 35.64 4.35 -19.55
CA GLN A 120 35.00 3.32 -20.35
C GLN A 120 34.26 2.27 -19.48
N LEU A 121 34.88 1.81 -18.40
CA LEU A 121 34.25 0.87 -17.47
C LEU A 121 33.01 1.49 -16.84
N ARG A 122 33.10 2.71 -16.35
CA ARG A 122 31.97 3.42 -15.75
C ARG A 122 30.75 3.55 -16.66
N LYS A 123 30.96 3.76 -17.95
CA LYS A 123 29.87 3.87 -18.93
C LYS A 123 29.10 2.56 -19.16
N ASN A 124 29.66 1.43 -18.78
CA ASN A 124 29.08 0.11 -18.95
C ASN A 124 28.77 -0.60 -17.63
N ILE A 125 28.93 0.10 -16.51
CA ILE A 125 28.71 -0.48 -15.20
C ILE A 125 27.22 -0.72 -14.96
N LEU A 126 26.90 -1.84 -14.35
CA LEU A 126 25.57 -2.11 -13.84
C LEU A 126 25.44 -1.63 -12.40
N PRO A 127 24.20 -1.37 -11.92
CA PRO A 127 23.96 -1.09 -10.52
C PRO A 127 24.50 -2.19 -9.61
N TYR A 128 24.86 -1.84 -8.40
CA TYR A 128 25.22 -2.81 -7.37
C TYR A 128 24.12 -3.83 -7.17
N ARG A 129 24.48 -5.13 -7.12
CA ARG A 129 23.56 -6.28 -7.02
C ARG A 129 22.50 -6.40 -8.14
N TYR A 130 22.75 -5.80 -9.30
CA TYR A 130 21.77 -5.82 -10.40
C TYR A 130 21.36 -7.23 -10.79
N HIS A 131 22.33 -8.14 -11.02
CA HIS A 131 22.04 -9.50 -11.47
C HIS A 131 21.22 -10.28 -10.44
N ASP A 132 21.58 -10.16 -9.17
CA ASP A 132 20.88 -10.81 -8.05
C ASP A 132 19.44 -10.27 -7.94
N ALA A 133 19.27 -8.94 -8.07
CA ALA A 133 17.96 -8.31 -7.95
C ALA A 133 17.00 -8.68 -9.09
N ILE A 134 17.52 -8.80 -10.32
CA ILE A 134 16.72 -9.28 -11.46
C ILE A 134 16.28 -10.72 -11.23
N GLU A 135 17.18 -11.61 -10.85
CA GLU A 135 16.89 -13.02 -10.59
C GLU A 135 15.89 -13.19 -9.45
N ALA A 136 16.10 -12.48 -8.34
CA ALA A 136 15.19 -12.51 -7.20
C ALA A 136 13.79 -11.97 -7.55
N SER A 137 13.72 -10.85 -8.30
CA SER A 137 12.45 -10.28 -8.74
C SER A 137 11.69 -11.23 -9.68
N GLU A 138 12.37 -11.91 -10.59
CA GLU A 138 11.76 -12.90 -11.48
C GLU A 138 11.23 -14.12 -10.74
N THR A 139 11.96 -14.56 -9.71
CA THR A 139 11.62 -15.75 -8.93
C THR A 139 10.49 -15.49 -7.94
N THR A 140 10.49 -14.32 -7.28
CA THR A 140 9.57 -14.00 -6.18
C THR A 140 8.36 -13.17 -6.61
N GLY A 141 8.46 -12.46 -7.76
CA GLY A 141 7.48 -11.47 -8.20
C GLY A 141 7.54 -10.14 -7.43
N LEU A 142 8.51 -9.98 -6.51
CA LEU A 142 8.74 -8.73 -5.78
C LEU A 142 9.26 -7.62 -6.70
N PRO A 143 8.97 -6.36 -6.41
CA PRO A 143 9.57 -5.24 -7.12
C PRO A 143 11.07 -5.12 -6.77
N ILE A 144 11.82 -4.43 -7.62
CA ILE A 144 13.21 -4.07 -7.37
C ILE A 144 13.24 -2.71 -6.67
N PHE A 145 13.83 -2.65 -5.48
CA PHE A 145 13.99 -1.43 -4.71
C PHE A 145 15.27 -0.70 -5.13
N ILE A 146 15.16 0.56 -5.50
CA ILE A 146 16.29 1.42 -5.85
C ILE A 146 16.55 2.37 -4.69
N VAL A 147 17.72 2.25 -4.09
CA VAL A 147 18.18 3.05 -2.94
C VAL A 147 19.43 3.85 -3.31
N GLU A 148 19.83 4.83 -2.49
CA GLU A 148 20.97 5.69 -2.79
C GLU A 148 22.32 5.05 -2.43
N GLY A 149 22.39 4.24 -1.36
CA GLY A 149 23.63 3.72 -0.82
C GLY A 149 23.74 2.19 -0.79
N GLU A 150 24.97 1.67 -0.92
CA GLU A 150 25.26 0.24 -0.90
C GLU A 150 24.87 -0.42 0.44
N LEU A 151 25.10 0.26 1.57
CA LEU A 151 24.71 -0.28 2.88
C LEU A 151 23.20 -0.40 3.02
N THR A 152 22.45 0.60 2.58
CA THR A 152 20.98 0.56 2.58
C THR A 152 20.49 -0.56 1.66
N CYS A 153 21.15 -0.76 0.50
CA CYS A 153 20.89 -1.89 -0.38
C CYS A 153 21.07 -3.22 0.35
N ASP A 154 22.21 -3.44 1.00
CA ASP A 154 22.48 -4.69 1.73
C ASP A 154 21.50 -4.92 2.89
N ARG A 155 21.09 -3.86 3.60
CA ARG A 155 20.08 -3.95 4.66
C ARG A 155 18.72 -4.44 4.15
N LEU A 156 18.29 -4.02 2.96
CA LEU A 156 17.07 -4.55 2.34
C LEU A 156 17.21 -6.03 1.94
N TRP A 157 18.38 -6.43 1.46
CA TRP A 157 18.66 -7.84 1.17
C TRP A 157 18.61 -8.73 2.43
N GLU A 158 19.04 -8.24 3.58
CA GLU A 158 18.96 -8.97 4.85
C GLU A 158 17.53 -9.35 5.23
N ILE A 159 16.54 -8.56 4.80
CA ILE A 159 15.12 -8.83 5.02
C ILE A 159 14.41 -9.43 3.79
N GLY A 160 15.16 -9.84 2.75
CA GLY A 160 14.64 -10.53 1.58
C GLY A 160 14.04 -9.62 0.51
N LEU A 161 14.33 -8.32 0.50
CA LEU A 161 13.87 -7.37 -0.51
C LEU A 161 14.95 -7.17 -1.59
N PRO A 162 14.66 -7.52 -2.88
CA PRO A 162 15.59 -7.30 -3.99
C PRO A 162 15.88 -5.83 -4.16
N SER A 163 17.12 -5.40 -3.97
CA SER A 163 17.49 -3.99 -4.02
C SER A 163 18.78 -3.75 -4.79
N ILE A 164 18.91 -2.54 -5.31
CA ILE A 164 20.07 -2.07 -6.06
C ILE A 164 20.43 -0.64 -5.68
N THR A 165 21.66 -0.23 -5.99
CA THR A 165 22.06 1.17 -5.99
C THR A 165 22.99 1.50 -7.15
N PHE A 166 23.04 2.77 -7.56
CA PHE A 166 23.90 3.24 -8.65
C PHE A 166 25.26 3.68 -8.12
N LEU A 167 26.31 3.45 -8.89
CA LEU A 167 27.67 3.84 -8.54
C LEU A 167 27.77 5.36 -8.30
N GLY A 168 28.19 5.76 -7.09
CA GLY A 168 28.50 7.14 -6.76
C GLY A 168 27.31 7.99 -6.31
N GLY A 169 26.11 7.42 -6.12
CA GLY A 169 24.95 8.10 -5.56
C GLY A 169 24.41 9.25 -6.42
N SER A 170 23.84 10.25 -5.74
CA SER A 170 23.22 11.42 -6.37
C SER A 170 24.20 12.18 -7.28
N GLY A 171 23.70 12.65 -8.43
CA GLY A 171 24.47 13.37 -9.45
C GLY A 171 25.39 12.52 -10.34
N GLN A 172 25.48 11.20 -10.12
CA GLN A 172 26.28 10.28 -10.94
C GLN A 172 25.45 9.35 -11.84
N TYR A 173 24.14 9.34 -11.69
CA TYR A 173 23.24 8.46 -12.44
C TYR A 173 23.44 8.58 -13.96
N ARG A 174 23.36 9.78 -14.51
CA ARG A 174 23.56 10.05 -15.95
C ARG A 174 25.02 9.98 -16.38
N ALA A 175 25.96 10.22 -15.46
CA ALA A 175 27.39 10.23 -15.79
C ALA A 175 27.97 8.81 -16.00
N ASN A 176 27.37 7.80 -15.36
CA ASN A 176 27.84 6.42 -15.41
C ASN A 176 27.18 5.56 -16.51
N GLY A 177 26.30 6.13 -17.32
CA GLY A 177 25.73 5.40 -18.45
C GLY A 177 24.27 5.68 -18.73
N ASP A 178 23.72 5.00 -19.71
CA ASP A 178 22.30 5.02 -20.03
C ASP A 178 21.61 3.81 -19.40
N TYR A 179 20.81 4.06 -18.37
CA TYR A 179 20.05 3.06 -17.65
C TYR A 179 18.56 3.01 -18.06
N SER A 180 18.14 3.81 -19.05
CA SER A 180 16.73 4.00 -19.44
C SER A 180 15.99 2.70 -19.83
N GLN A 181 16.72 1.67 -20.27
CA GLN A 181 16.12 0.39 -20.67
C GLN A 181 16.38 -0.74 -19.67
N LEU A 182 17.09 -0.45 -18.57
CA LEU A 182 17.60 -1.48 -17.66
C LEU A 182 16.50 -2.24 -16.93
N PHE A 183 15.41 -1.55 -16.57
CA PHE A 183 14.28 -2.11 -15.82
C PHE A 183 13.01 -2.27 -16.67
N ARG A 184 13.16 -2.28 -18.00
CA ARG A 184 11.99 -2.42 -18.86
C ARG A 184 11.20 -3.70 -18.56
N GLY A 185 9.90 -3.54 -18.27
CA GLY A 185 9.01 -4.65 -17.92
C GLY A 185 9.16 -5.17 -16.47
N LYS A 186 9.98 -4.52 -15.65
CA LYS A 186 10.12 -4.82 -14.23
C LYS A 186 9.34 -3.82 -13.38
N LYS A 187 8.87 -4.29 -12.22
CA LYS A 187 8.33 -3.42 -11.19
C LYS A 187 9.48 -2.80 -10.41
N VAL A 188 9.48 -1.50 -10.27
CA VAL A 188 10.55 -0.74 -9.60
C VAL A 188 9.94 0.14 -8.52
N VAL A 189 10.59 0.20 -7.37
CA VAL A 189 10.26 1.07 -6.24
C VAL A 189 11.44 2.00 -5.98
N LEU A 190 11.19 3.29 -6.03
CA LEU A 190 12.17 4.34 -5.80
C LEU A 190 12.16 4.73 -4.33
N CYS A 191 13.31 4.67 -3.71
CA CYS A 191 13.48 4.87 -2.27
C CYS A 191 14.48 6.01 -2.02
N PRO A 192 14.03 7.28 -2.04
CA PRO A 192 14.91 8.41 -1.79
C PRO A 192 15.38 8.44 -0.33
N ASP A 193 16.62 8.88 -0.10
CA ASP A 193 17.00 9.42 1.18
C ASP A 193 16.21 10.71 1.43
N ARG A 194 15.90 11.02 2.69
CA ARG A 194 15.10 12.21 3.05
C ARG A 194 15.91 13.47 3.00
N ASP A 195 16.49 13.78 1.82
CA ASP A 195 17.15 15.04 1.52
C ASP A 195 16.94 15.45 0.04
N GLU A 196 17.31 16.69 -0.30
CA GLU A 196 17.15 17.19 -1.66
C GLU A 196 17.88 16.33 -2.71
N PRO A 197 19.19 15.95 -2.51
CA PRO A 197 19.89 15.12 -3.45
C PRO A 197 19.28 13.73 -3.69
N GLY A 198 18.75 13.09 -2.63
CA GLY A 198 18.09 11.79 -2.70
C GLY A 198 16.81 11.85 -3.54
N ILE A 199 15.98 12.87 -3.32
CA ILE A 199 14.78 13.11 -4.12
C ILE A 199 15.14 13.39 -5.60
N ASP A 200 16.15 14.23 -5.85
CA ASP A 200 16.54 14.58 -7.21
C ASP A 200 17.08 13.35 -7.97
N LEU A 201 17.89 12.50 -7.31
CA LEU A 201 18.33 11.23 -7.90
C LEU A 201 17.12 10.37 -8.30
N MET A 202 16.16 10.18 -7.39
CA MET A 202 15.01 9.31 -7.66
C MET A 202 14.09 9.90 -8.72
N LYS A 203 14.00 11.23 -8.88
CA LYS A 203 13.31 11.88 -10.00
C LYS A 203 14.00 11.62 -11.34
N GLU A 204 15.33 11.67 -11.39
CA GLU A 204 16.06 11.29 -12.59
C GLU A 204 15.78 9.83 -12.98
N VAL A 205 15.80 8.92 -12.01
CA VAL A 205 15.49 7.50 -12.24
C VAL A 205 14.02 7.31 -12.67
N ALA A 206 13.08 8.05 -12.05
CA ALA A 206 11.67 8.02 -12.41
C ALA A 206 11.41 8.44 -13.86
N SER A 207 12.19 9.42 -14.38
CA SER A 207 12.04 9.87 -15.76
C SER A 207 12.33 8.77 -16.78
N ASP A 208 13.18 7.81 -16.45
CA ASP A 208 13.48 6.63 -17.27
C ASP A 208 12.52 5.46 -16.97
N ASN A 209 11.82 5.52 -15.86
CA ASN A 209 10.93 4.45 -15.39
C ASN A 209 9.54 5.03 -15.01
N PRO A 210 8.72 5.46 -15.97
CA PRO A 210 7.48 6.19 -15.71
C PRO A 210 6.41 5.40 -14.94
N GLY A 211 6.58 4.09 -14.82
CA GLY A 211 5.71 3.22 -14.00
C GLY A 211 6.27 2.90 -12.61
N ALA A 212 7.38 3.54 -12.19
CA ALA A 212 7.98 3.29 -10.90
C ALA A 212 7.05 3.74 -9.75
N GLN A 213 7.04 2.93 -8.70
CA GLN A 213 6.38 3.26 -7.44
C GLN A 213 7.38 3.96 -6.51
N TRP A 214 6.90 4.55 -5.43
CA TRP A 214 7.74 5.27 -4.47
C TRP A 214 7.59 4.68 -3.08
N LEU A 215 8.67 4.75 -2.31
CA LEU A 215 8.69 4.37 -0.90
C LEU A 215 9.47 5.41 -0.11
N TYR A 216 8.81 6.05 0.82
CA TYR A 216 9.38 7.05 1.70
C TYR A 216 9.61 6.44 3.07
N ALA A 217 10.82 6.54 3.61
CA ALA A 217 11.14 6.02 4.92
C ALA A 217 10.36 6.77 6.00
N ASP A 218 9.65 6.03 6.85
CA ASP A 218 8.85 6.52 7.97
C ASP A 218 7.90 7.70 7.63
N PRO A 219 6.99 7.51 6.65
CA PRO A 219 6.18 8.60 6.11
C PRO A 219 5.19 9.20 7.12
N ASP A 220 4.93 8.52 8.23
CA ASP A 220 4.01 8.96 9.26
C ASP A 220 4.68 9.88 10.30
N ASN A 221 5.99 9.75 10.49
CA ASN A 221 6.76 10.55 11.44
C ASN A 221 7.55 11.68 10.78
N PHE A 222 7.79 11.62 9.49
CA PHE A 222 8.55 12.63 8.77
C PHE A 222 7.73 13.38 7.72
N GLU A 223 7.83 14.70 7.74
CA GLU A 223 7.31 15.52 6.67
C GLU A 223 8.29 15.51 5.48
N TRP A 224 7.81 15.04 4.31
CA TRP A 224 8.61 14.93 3.09
C TRP A 224 8.55 16.17 2.19
N LYS A 225 7.85 17.23 2.62
CA LYS A 225 7.77 18.51 1.92
C LYS A 225 8.89 19.47 2.28
N SER A 226 9.45 19.33 3.47
CA SER A 226 10.57 20.14 3.96
C SER A 226 11.80 19.24 4.18
N LEU A 227 12.73 19.28 3.25
CA LEU A 227 13.88 18.40 3.23
C LEU A 227 15.15 19.11 3.71
N PRO A 228 16.02 18.42 4.46
CA PRO A 228 17.37 18.90 4.72
C PRO A 228 18.21 18.88 3.44
N GLN A 229 19.21 19.73 3.37
CA GLN A 229 20.12 19.76 2.23
C GLN A 229 21.08 18.57 2.16
N LYS A 230 21.31 17.88 3.27
CA LYS A 230 22.18 16.68 3.38
C LYS A 230 21.84 15.86 4.60
N GLY A 231 22.15 14.56 4.55
CA GLY A 231 22.08 13.67 5.70
C GLY A 231 20.66 13.27 6.02
N GLY A 232 19.91 12.92 4.99
CA GLY A 232 18.55 12.48 5.09
C GLY A 232 18.41 11.14 5.82
N TYR A 233 17.26 10.94 6.42
CA TYR A 233 16.81 9.66 6.96
C TYR A 233 16.54 8.70 5.81
N ASP A 234 17.08 7.48 5.89
CA ASP A 234 16.99 6.48 4.83
C ASP A 234 16.23 5.21 5.26
N LEU A 235 16.07 4.25 4.36
CA LEU A 235 15.42 2.98 4.67
C LEU A 235 16.22 2.14 5.67
N ALA A 236 17.54 2.24 5.73
CA ALA A 236 18.34 1.53 6.72
C ALA A 236 18.11 2.12 8.12
N ASP A 237 17.98 3.44 8.23
CA ASP A 237 17.59 4.09 9.48
C ASP A 237 16.19 3.64 9.93
N TRP A 238 15.25 3.53 9.01
CA TRP A 238 13.89 3.08 9.32
C TRP A 238 13.84 1.61 9.74
N LEU A 239 14.64 0.75 9.11
CA LEU A 239 14.82 -0.64 9.55
C LEU A 239 15.45 -0.71 10.95
N ASP A 240 16.42 0.14 11.24
CA ASP A 240 17.05 0.23 12.57
C ASP A 240 16.06 0.76 13.62
N ASP A 241 15.15 1.65 13.25
CA ASP A 241 14.04 2.14 14.08
C ASP A 241 12.87 1.12 14.17
N GLY A 242 13.00 -0.04 13.53
CA GLY A 242 12.14 -1.19 13.72
C GLY A 242 11.09 -1.42 12.64
N ALA A 243 11.18 -0.78 11.47
CA ALA A 243 10.41 -1.20 10.33
C ALA A 243 10.76 -2.65 9.95
N ASP A 244 9.76 -3.39 9.49
CA ASP A 244 9.91 -4.75 9.04
C ASP A 244 9.51 -4.91 7.56
N TYR A 245 9.66 -6.10 7.04
CA TYR A 245 9.31 -6.46 5.66
C TYR A 245 7.88 -6.03 5.28
N GLU A 246 6.90 -6.30 6.15
CA GLU A 246 5.49 -5.99 5.89
C GLU A 246 5.23 -4.48 5.92
N THR A 247 5.84 -3.77 6.85
CA THR A 247 5.78 -2.31 6.95
C THR A 247 6.32 -1.65 5.69
N ILE A 248 7.48 -2.12 5.19
CA ILE A 248 8.09 -1.62 3.96
C ILE A 248 7.16 -1.84 2.77
N LEU A 249 6.66 -3.07 2.56
CA LEU A 249 5.79 -3.37 1.41
C LEU A 249 4.46 -2.61 1.45
N SER A 250 3.86 -2.46 2.63
CA SER A 250 2.58 -1.75 2.78
C SER A 250 2.68 -0.23 2.60
N SER A 251 3.89 0.32 2.71
CA SER A 251 4.16 1.77 2.58
C SER A 251 4.49 2.20 1.15
N ILE A 252 4.52 1.26 0.18
CA ILE A 252 4.76 1.59 -1.22
C ILE A 252 3.58 2.39 -1.78
N VAL A 253 3.87 3.51 -2.43
CA VAL A 253 2.89 4.40 -3.05
C VAL A 253 3.10 4.51 -4.56
N SER A 254 2.02 4.74 -5.31
CA SER A 254 2.08 4.75 -6.77
C SER A 254 2.64 6.03 -7.39
N LYS A 255 2.84 7.10 -6.60
CA LYS A 255 3.32 8.40 -7.07
C LYS A 255 4.27 9.07 -6.09
N ASP A 256 5.09 9.98 -6.62
CA ASP A 256 5.93 10.86 -5.83
C ASP A 256 5.08 11.80 -4.95
N ARG A 257 5.24 11.70 -3.64
CA ARG A 257 4.60 12.62 -2.68
C ARG A 257 5.22 14.02 -2.69
N HIS A 258 6.42 14.16 -3.25
CA HIS A 258 7.11 15.45 -3.33
C HIS A 258 6.64 16.32 -4.50
N GLU A 259 6.05 15.74 -5.55
CA GLU A 259 5.50 16.47 -6.70
C GLU A 259 4.12 17.12 -6.47
N GLY A 260 3.62 17.15 -5.25
CA GLY A 260 2.40 17.84 -4.92
C GLY A 260 2.49 19.35 -5.15
N LYS A 261 2.35 19.80 -6.41
CA LYS A 261 1.73 21.08 -6.67
C LYS A 261 0.29 20.96 -6.18
N ASP A 262 0.01 21.73 -5.11
CA ASP A 262 -1.34 21.88 -4.56
C ASP A 262 -1.97 20.62 -3.93
N GLY A 263 -1.38 20.01 -2.94
CA GLY A 263 -2.06 19.28 -1.84
C GLY A 263 -3.32 18.44 -2.10
N ILE A 264 -3.82 18.37 -3.33
CA ILE A 264 -5.06 17.69 -3.71
C ILE A 264 -4.69 16.32 -4.32
N PRO A 265 -5.10 15.20 -3.71
CA PRO A 265 -4.83 13.87 -4.26
C PRO A 265 -5.45 13.71 -5.65
N SER A 266 -4.79 12.93 -6.50
CA SER A 266 -5.34 12.60 -7.82
C SER A 266 -6.58 11.71 -7.69
N PHE A 267 -7.39 11.64 -8.75
CA PHE A 267 -8.58 10.80 -8.78
C PHE A 267 -8.28 9.33 -8.39
N GLU A 268 -7.20 8.74 -8.90
CA GLU A 268 -6.83 7.35 -8.60
C GLU A 268 -6.36 7.18 -7.14
N GLU A 269 -5.68 8.16 -6.56
CA GLU A 269 -5.32 8.15 -5.13
C GLU A 269 -6.56 8.24 -4.23
N ILE A 270 -7.53 9.05 -4.61
CA ILE A 270 -8.81 9.12 -3.91
C ILE A 270 -9.50 7.77 -3.99
N ILE A 271 -9.63 7.20 -5.19
CA ILE A 271 -10.33 5.92 -5.38
C ILE A 271 -9.62 4.78 -4.64
N SER A 272 -8.29 4.66 -4.74
CA SER A 272 -7.55 3.60 -4.04
C SER A 272 -7.66 3.70 -2.52
N THR A 273 -7.71 4.92 -1.98
CA THR A 273 -7.93 5.15 -0.55
C THR A 273 -9.36 4.76 -0.14
N LEU A 274 -10.36 5.11 -0.98
CA LEU A 274 -11.75 4.72 -0.74
C LEU A 274 -11.96 3.20 -0.87
N GLU A 275 -11.30 2.52 -1.81
CA GLU A 275 -11.29 1.05 -1.94
C GLU A 275 -10.79 0.39 -0.64
N ARG A 276 -9.71 0.90 -0.08
CA ARG A 276 -9.18 0.44 1.19
C ARG A 276 -10.18 0.66 2.33
N MET A 277 -10.82 1.83 2.41
CA MET A 277 -11.84 2.13 3.42
C MET A 277 -13.07 1.21 3.27
N VAL A 278 -13.51 0.94 2.04
CA VAL A 278 -14.60 -0.01 1.75
C VAL A 278 -14.23 -1.42 2.21
N GLY A 279 -13.00 -1.86 2.01
CA GLY A 279 -12.52 -3.17 2.46
C GLY A 279 -12.36 -3.28 3.99
N LEU A 280 -12.04 -2.17 4.67
CA LEU A 280 -11.80 -2.14 6.12
C LEU A 280 -13.07 -1.98 6.94
N TYR A 281 -14.04 -1.19 6.49
CA TYR A 281 -15.22 -0.82 7.28
C TYR A 281 -16.47 -1.49 6.71
N GLY A 282 -17.11 -2.34 7.51
CA GLY A 282 -18.38 -2.99 7.13
C GLY A 282 -19.62 -2.11 7.27
N ASN A 283 -19.48 -0.81 7.55
CA ASN A 283 -20.61 0.12 7.77
C ASN A 283 -20.51 1.34 6.85
N ASP A 284 -21.49 1.51 5.97
CA ASP A 284 -21.53 2.58 4.98
C ASP A 284 -21.47 3.99 5.56
N ALA A 285 -22.12 4.22 6.70
CA ALA A 285 -22.08 5.53 7.35
C ALA A 285 -20.68 5.88 7.87
N ARG A 286 -19.95 4.88 8.39
CA ARG A 286 -18.57 5.05 8.84
C ARG A 286 -17.64 5.29 7.64
N ILE A 287 -17.77 4.51 6.57
CA ILE A 287 -17.00 4.71 5.34
C ILE A 287 -17.19 6.13 4.81
N ALA A 288 -18.43 6.61 4.72
CA ALA A 288 -18.72 7.96 4.23
C ALA A 288 -18.16 9.05 5.16
N PHE A 289 -18.14 8.84 6.46
CA PHE A 289 -17.57 9.77 7.44
C PHE A 289 -16.05 9.84 7.32
N GLU A 290 -15.36 8.71 7.35
CA GLU A 290 -13.91 8.62 7.24
C GLU A 290 -13.42 9.15 5.88
N ALA A 291 -14.14 8.83 4.80
CA ALA A 291 -13.84 9.34 3.47
C ALA A 291 -13.91 10.89 3.40
N ARG A 292 -14.91 11.50 4.03
CA ARG A 292 -15.02 12.96 4.09
C ARG A 292 -13.90 13.59 4.91
N GLN A 293 -13.61 13.05 6.09
CA GLN A 293 -12.52 13.55 6.93
C GLN A 293 -11.18 13.48 6.19
N TRP A 294 -10.91 12.36 5.53
CA TRP A 294 -9.69 12.22 4.77
C TRP A 294 -9.61 13.21 3.59
N MET A 295 -10.69 13.35 2.82
CA MET A 295 -10.75 14.30 1.72
C MET A 295 -10.57 15.75 2.18
N GLU A 296 -11.23 16.15 3.26
CA GLU A 296 -11.08 17.49 3.85
C GLU A 296 -9.66 17.76 4.32
N SER A 297 -9.01 16.79 4.97
CA SER A 297 -7.61 16.91 5.43
C SER A 297 -6.61 17.03 4.28
N HIS A 298 -6.99 16.57 3.07
CA HIS A 298 -6.18 16.66 1.85
C HIS A 298 -6.64 17.77 0.89
N GLY A 299 -7.46 18.69 1.38
CA GLY A 299 -7.92 19.85 0.59
C GLY A 299 -8.94 19.53 -0.51
N VAL A 300 -9.46 18.31 -0.56
CA VAL A 300 -10.49 17.88 -1.52
C VAL A 300 -11.86 18.31 -1.01
N LYS A 301 -12.45 19.31 -1.67
CA LYS A 301 -13.79 19.83 -1.32
C LYS A 301 -14.84 19.23 -2.24
N LEU A 302 -15.56 18.23 -1.75
CA LEU A 302 -16.65 17.57 -2.47
C LEU A 302 -17.95 17.67 -1.65
N ASN A 303 -19.07 17.78 -2.34
CA ASN A 303 -20.37 17.68 -1.70
C ASN A 303 -20.75 16.21 -1.44
N ALA A 304 -21.84 16.00 -0.70
CA ALA A 304 -22.27 14.64 -0.30
C ALA A 304 -22.57 13.72 -1.50
N GLN A 305 -23.10 14.27 -2.59
CA GLN A 305 -23.44 13.49 -3.79
C GLN A 305 -22.17 13.10 -4.57
N GLU A 306 -21.19 13.98 -4.65
CA GLU A 306 -19.90 13.70 -5.29
C GLU A 306 -19.11 12.67 -4.51
N THR A 307 -19.08 12.79 -3.17
CA THR A 307 -18.48 11.79 -2.28
C THR A 307 -19.11 10.41 -2.49
N GLU A 308 -20.45 10.35 -2.54
CA GLU A 308 -21.16 9.08 -2.73
C GLU A 308 -20.87 8.45 -4.10
N LYS A 309 -20.73 9.23 -5.17
CA LYS A 309 -20.34 8.72 -6.49
C LYS A 309 -18.96 8.07 -6.47
N LEU A 310 -17.99 8.69 -5.78
CA LEU A 310 -16.65 8.12 -5.65
C LEU A 310 -16.66 6.84 -4.81
N LEU A 311 -17.46 6.81 -3.74
CA LEU A 311 -17.65 5.60 -2.93
C LEU A 311 -18.31 4.47 -3.72
N GLN A 312 -19.28 4.77 -4.59
CA GLN A 312 -19.89 3.77 -5.48
C GLN A 312 -18.88 3.22 -6.49
N GLU A 313 -18.02 4.07 -7.06
CA GLU A 313 -16.94 3.59 -7.95
C GLU A 313 -15.97 2.69 -7.19
N ALA A 314 -15.53 3.08 -5.99
CA ALA A 314 -14.65 2.27 -5.15
C ALA A 314 -15.29 0.93 -4.76
N ARG A 315 -16.56 0.92 -4.36
CA ARG A 315 -17.30 -0.32 -4.07
C ARG A 315 -17.40 -1.23 -5.30
N GLY A 316 -17.65 -0.64 -6.47
CA GLY A 316 -17.68 -1.39 -7.72
C GLY A 316 -16.34 -2.05 -8.06
N ARG A 317 -15.21 -1.45 -7.68
CA ARG A 317 -13.89 -2.04 -7.88
C ARG A 317 -13.57 -3.14 -6.84
N VAL A 318 -13.97 -2.97 -5.59
CA VAL A 318 -13.70 -3.93 -4.49
C VAL A 318 -14.59 -5.17 -4.61
N HIS A 319 -15.88 -4.98 -4.86
CA HIS A 319 -16.87 -6.09 -4.86
C HIS A 319 -17.15 -6.65 -6.26
N GLY A 320 -16.52 -6.12 -7.29
CA GLY A 320 -16.90 -6.33 -8.67
C GLY A 320 -18.16 -5.52 -9.02
N ARG A 321 -18.29 -5.05 -10.25
CA ARG A 321 -19.58 -4.57 -10.74
C ARG A 321 -20.48 -5.79 -10.84
N GLU A 322 -21.60 -5.82 -10.12
CA GLU A 322 -22.66 -6.76 -10.46
C GLU A 322 -22.91 -6.58 -11.96
N GLU A 323 -22.59 -7.58 -12.75
CA GLU A 323 -22.98 -7.59 -14.16
C GLU A 323 -24.51 -7.48 -14.16
N LEU A 324 -25.01 -6.33 -14.59
CA LEU A 324 -26.42 -6.18 -14.86
C LEU A 324 -26.77 -7.21 -15.93
N GLU A 325 -27.46 -8.28 -15.53
CA GLU A 325 -28.00 -9.27 -16.46
C GLU A 325 -29.04 -8.57 -17.32
N ILE A 326 -28.64 -8.22 -18.55
CA ILE A 326 -29.55 -7.61 -19.53
C ILE A 326 -30.42 -8.76 -20.07
N LEU A 327 -31.59 -8.93 -19.50
CA LEU A 327 -32.58 -9.85 -20.01
C LEU A 327 -33.24 -9.23 -21.24
N ASP A 328 -33.32 -9.98 -22.34
CA ASP A 328 -34.09 -9.57 -23.49
C ASP A 328 -35.60 -9.70 -23.20
N ALA A 329 -36.42 -9.00 -23.97
CA ALA A 329 -37.87 -8.98 -23.77
C ALA A 329 -38.52 -10.41 -23.85
N LYS A 330 -37.88 -11.33 -24.57
CA LYS A 330 -38.33 -12.72 -24.71
C LYS A 330 -38.01 -13.52 -23.44
N SER A 331 -36.84 -13.33 -22.84
CA SER A 331 -36.47 -13.95 -21.57
C SER A 331 -37.34 -13.44 -20.43
N ILE A 332 -37.69 -12.14 -20.41
CA ILE A 332 -38.60 -11.55 -19.43
C ILE A 332 -40.02 -12.14 -19.61
N ALA A 333 -40.49 -12.29 -20.84
CA ALA A 333 -41.82 -12.85 -21.13
C ALA A 333 -41.94 -14.36 -20.82
N GLN A 334 -40.82 -15.08 -20.82
CA GLN A 334 -40.74 -16.51 -20.50
C GLN A 334 -40.45 -16.79 -19.01
N SER A 335 -40.03 -15.77 -18.22
CA SER A 335 -39.86 -15.93 -16.79
C SER A 335 -41.25 -16.12 -16.14
N GLU A 336 -41.45 -17.25 -15.45
CA GLU A 336 -42.60 -17.41 -14.59
C GLU A 336 -42.55 -16.34 -13.51
N ASP A 337 -43.54 -15.44 -13.45
CA ASP A 337 -43.67 -14.44 -12.40
C ASP A 337 -44.03 -15.17 -11.09
N SER A 338 -42.97 -15.59 -10.38
CA SER A 338 -43.08 -16.23 -9.06
C SER A 338 -43.43 -15.23 -7.95
N ARG A 339 -43.73 -13.99 -8.31
CA ARG A 339 -44.07 -12.92 -7.36
C ARG A 339 -45.33 -13.27 -6.58
N LYS A 340 -45.19 -13.35 -5.27
CA LYS A 340 -46.32 -13.48 -4.35
C LYS A 340 -46.94 -12.11 -4.10
N TRP A 341 -48.24 -12.06 -4.01
CA TRP A 341 -49.00 -10.84 -3.89
C TRP A 341 -49.84 -10.81 -2.62
N THR A 342 -49.77 -9.70 -1.89
CA THR A 342 -50.70 -9.37 -0.81
C THR A 342 -52.03 -8.91 -1.40
N ILE A 343 -52.01 -8.06 -2.44
CA ILE A 343 -53.15 -7.71 -3.28
C ILE A 343 -52.74 -7.93 -4.73
N ALA A 344 -53.35 -8.87 -5.41
CA ALA A 344 -52.95 -9.33 -6.74
C ALA A 344 -52.78 -8.18 -7.74
N GLY A 345 -51.56 -8.04 -8.30
CA GLY A 345 -51.21 -7.01 -9.27
C GLY A 345 -51.09 -5.58 -8.71
N ILE A 346 -51.14 -5.40 -7.39
CA ILE A 346 -51.00 -4.08 -6.75
C ILE A 346 -49.93 -4.07 -5.68
N LEU A 347 -50.04 -4.95 -4.67
CA LEU A 347 -49.16 -4.97 -3.52
C LEU A 347 -48.39 -6.29 -3.44
N PRO A 348 -47.12 -6.36 -3.83
CA PRO A 348 -46.30 -7.55 -3.66
C PRO A 348 -46.09 -7.89 -2.18
N GLU A 349 -45.90 -9.17 -1.84
CA GLU A 349 -45.48 -9.58 -0.51
C GLU A 349 -44.07 -9.06 -0.22
N SER A 350 -43.78 -8.81 1.04
CA SER A 350 -42.44 -8.39 1.53
C SER A 350 -41.85 -7.16 0.81
N SER A 351 -42.72 -6.23 0.41
CA SER A 351 -42.34 -5.01 -0.30
C SER A 351 -42.87 -3.76 0.38
N VAL A 352 -42.21 -2.64 0.12
CA VAL A 352 -42.67 -1.31 0.51
C VAL A 352 -43.24 -0.59 -0.72
N MET A 353 -44.45 -0.05 -0.61
CA MET A 353 -45.07 0.70 -1.68
C MET A 353 -45.33 2.14 -1.26
N LEU A 354 -45.01 3.09 -2.11
CA LEU A 354 -45.32 4.51 -1.92
C LEU A 354 -46.58 4.88 -2.71
N LEU A 355 -47.64 5.31 -2.00
CA LEU A 355 -48.84 5.86 -2.62
C LEU A 355 -48.76 7.41 -2.55
N ALA A 356 -48.47 8.03 -3.68
CA ALA A 356 -48.38 9.49 -3.80
C ALA A 356 -49.55 10.06 -4.62
N ALA A 357 -50.19 11.09 -4.08
CA ALA A 357 -51.22 11.86 -4.78
C ALA A 357 -51.47 13.20 -4.08
N ALA A 358 -52.18 14.14 -4.72
CA ALA A 358 -52.51 15.44 -4.13
C ALA A 358 -53.29 15.34 -2.80
N PRO A 359 -53.23 16.31 -1.91
CA PRO A 359 -54.10 16.36 -0.73
C PRO A 359 -55.57 16.27 -1.12
N GLY A 360 -56.37 15.53 -0.34
CA GLY A 360 -57.80 15.35 -0.59
C GLY A 360 -58.18 14.30 -1.66
N SER A 361 -57.23 13.67 -2.32
CA SER A 361 -57.44 12.67 -3.40
C SER A 361 -57.97 11.29 -2.94
N GLY A 362 -58.23 11.10 -1.66
CA GLY A 362 -58.74 9.82 -1.14
C GLY A 362 -57.66 8.75 -0.84
N LYS A 363 -56.37 9.13 -0.75
CA LYS A 363 -55.28 8.18 -0.43
C LYS A 363 -55.54 7.35 0.83
N SER A 364 -55.88 8.03 1.91
CA SER A 364 -56.17 7.36 3.18
C SER A 364 -57.37 6.41 3.07
N THR A 365 -58.41 6.79 2.34
CA THR A 365 -59.60 5.97 2.11
C THR A 365 -59.22 4.68 1.38
N ILE A 366 -58.41 4.77 0.34
CA ILE A 366 -57.94 3.59 -0.40
C ILE A 366 -57.07 2.69 0.47
N LEU A 367 -56.17 3.25 1.26
CA LEU A 367 -55.30 2.50 2.17
C LEU A 367 -56.11 1.76 3.26
N TYR A 368 -57.07 2.43 3.90
CA TYR A 368 -57.97 1.78 4.85
C TYR A 368 -58.82 0.65 4.19
N ASN A 369 -59.25 0.88 2.98
CA ASN A 369 -60.00 -0.14 2.25
C ASN A 369 -59.14 -1.38 1.93
N TRP A 370 -57.88 -1.16 1.47
CA TRP A 370 -56.93 -2.26 1.26
C TRP A 370 -56.59 -2.99 2.58
N ALA A 371 -56.36 -2.25 3.66
CA ALA A 371 -56.12 -2.81 4.97
C ALA A 371 -57.26 -3.72 5.42
N LEU A 372 -58.52 -3.29 5.25
CA LEU A 372 -59.70 -4.07 5.61
C LEU A 372 -59.78 -5.38 4.78
N HIS A 373 -59.53 -5.29 3.48
CA HIS A 373 -59.55 -6.47 2.60
C HIS A 373 -58.43 -7.46 2.91
N VAL A 374 -57.22 -6.96 3.21
CA VAL A 374 -56.10 -7.80 3.65
C VAL A 374 -56.40 -8.43 5.02
N ALA A 375 -56.94 -7.70 5.98
CA ALA A 375 -57.26 -8.23 7.29
C ALA A 375 -58.32 -9.32 7.25
N THR A 376 -59.32 -9.18 6.36
CA THR A 376 -60.40 -10.15 6.21
C THR A 376 -60.10 -11.27 5.23
N GLY A 377 -59.19 -11.06 4.27
CA GLY A 377 -58.92 -11.96 3.15
C GLY A 377 -60.00 -11.90 2.06
N MET A 378 -60.86 -10.88 2.06
CA MET A 378 -61.86 -10.66 1.02
C MET A 378 -61.24 -10.02 -0.23
N ASP A 379 -61.65 -10.45 -1.40
CA ASP A 379 -61.15 -9.89 -2.65
C ASP A 379 -61.50 -8.41 -2.80
N TRP A 380 -60.52 -7.60 -3.23
CA TRP A 380 -60.71 -6.20 -3.51
C TRP A 380 -60.82 -5.92 -5.01
N SER A 381 -61.93 -5.38 -5.44
CA SER A 381 -62.14 -4.99 -6.86
C SER A 381 -61.76 -6.12 -7.86
N ASN A 382 -62.24 -7.34 -7.61
CA ASN A 382 -61.91 -8.56 -8.36
C ASN A 382 -60.43 -9.02 -8.32
N ARG A 383 -59.67 -8.52 -7.34
CA ARG A 383 -58.29 -8.93 -7.12
C ARG A 383 -58.18 -9.72 -5.84
N ARG A 384 -57.53 -10.88 -5.91
CA ARG A 384 -57.28 -11.71 -4.72
C ARG A 384 -56.46 -10.94 -3.68
N CYS A 385 -56.95 -10.99 -2.44
CA CYS A 385 -56.23 -10.48 -1.29
C CYS A 385 -55.80 -11.64 -0.39
N LYS A 386 -54.50 -11.68 -0.07
CA LYS A 386 -53.99 -12.62 0.92
C LYS A 386 -54.31 -12.08 2.31
N LYS A 387 -54.95 -12.93 3.15
CA LYS A 387 -55.22 -12.57 4.53
C LYS A 387 -53.93 -12.37 5.31
N GLY A 388 -53.79 -11.23 6.01
CA GLY A 388 -52.64 -10.85 6.78
C GLY A 388 -52.96 -9.96 7.98
N LYS A 389 -51.95 -9.69 8.82
CA LYS A 389 -52.05 -8.68 9.87
C LYS A 389 -51.84 -7.29 9.24
N VAL A 390 -52.61 -6.30 9.68
CA VAL A 390 -52.57 -4.92 9.22
C VAL A 390 -52.35 -3.99 10.39
#